data_6881560b0ff51fb49140560d8245db71
#
_entry.id   6881560b0ff51fb49140560d8245db71
#
_cell.length_a   1.000
_cell.length_b   1.000
_cell.length_c   1.000
_cell.angle_alpha   90.00
_cell.angle_beta   90.00
_cell.angle_gamma   90.00
#
_symmetry.space_group_name_H-M   'P 1'
#
loop_
_entity.id
_entity.type
_entity.pdbx_description
1 polymer ?
#
loop_
_entity_poly.entity_id
_entity_poly.type
_entity_poly.pdbx_seq_one_letter_code
_entity_poly.pdbx_strand_id
1 'polypeptide(L)'
;PTFRVTEHCTDEADARRALQQKDIYGYLVIPPRFEQKAVTGTGATLTYYYHYALLSVGSELMAAFENTLAPVALSPIVMQAEALGVSGEQIQTFLLPVEASTHPLYNPDMDYSIYLSQPFFFVLFQILILLTTVYSIGSELKFGSAGEWLEMARGNILTAVAGNLLPYTLIFSSIGILANYVLFGPLHIPFAGSLWLMNAVTVLFIIATQAL
;
A
#
# COMPACT_ATOMS: atom_id res chain seq x y z
N PRO A 1 -17.44 15.54 9.98
CA PRO A 1 -17.83 14.26 9.39
C PRO A 1 -16.60 13.58 8.86
N THR A 2 -16.39 12.35 9.30
CA THR A 2 -15.22 11.55 8.97
C THR A 2 -15.33 10.95 7.55
N PHE A 3 -16.55 10.95 7.00
CA PHE A 3 -16.85 10.46 5.65
C PHE A 3 -17.60 11.46 4.81
N ARG A 4 -17.35 11.38 3.52
CA ARG A 4 -18.18 12.02 2.50
C ARG A 4 -18.56 10.95 1.47
N VAL A 5 -19.85 10.72 1.29
CA VAL A 5 -20.35 9.93 0.17
C VAL A 5 -20.17 10.78 -1.10
N THR A 6 -19.39 10.27 -2.05
CA THR A 6 -19.07 10.97 -3.28
C THR A 6 -19.95 10.51 -4.44
N GLU A 7 -20.35 9.23 -4.43
CA GLU A 7 -21.10 8.64 -5.53
C GLU A 7 -21.97 7.46 -5.06
N HIS A 8 -23.09 7.25 -5.73
CA HIS A 8 -23.93 6.08 -5.59
C HIS A 8 -23.82 5.24 -6.86
N CYS A 9 -23.10 4.13 -6.79
CA CYS A 9 -22.97 3.18 -7.89
C CYS A 9 -24.11 2.17 -7.88
N THR A 10 -24.62 1.84 -9.05
CA THR A 10 -25.64 0.77 -9.21
C THR A 10 -25.02 -0.60 -9.41
N ASP A 11 -23.74 -0.65 -9.80
CA ASP A 11 -22.97 -1.87 -10.02
C ASP A 11 -21.70 -1.86 -9.16
N GLU A 12 -21.42 -3.01 -8.54
CA GLU A 12 -20.19 -3.22 -7.75
C GLU A 12 -18.93 -3.10 -8.63
N ALA A 13 -18.99 -3.46 -9.91
CA ALA A 13 -17.88 -3.36 -10.83
C ALA A 13 -17.43 -1.90 -11.06
N ASP A 14 -18.37 -0.96 -11.05
CA ASP A 14 -18.08 0.46 -11.17
C ASP A 14 -17.43 1.01 -9.90
N ALA A 15 -17.96 0.65 -8.73
CA ALA A 15 -17.37 1.01 -7.44
C ALA A 15 -15.93 0.46 -7.30
N ARG A 16 -15.69 -0.77 -7.74
CA ARG A 16 -14.37 -1.38 -7.73
C ARG A 16 -13.40 -0.67 -8.68
N ARG A 17 -13.86 -0.24 -9.86
CA ARG A 17 -13.04 0.57 -10.79
C ARG A 17 -12.66 1.92 -10.19
N ALA A 18 -13.61 2.64 -9.61
CA ALA A 18 -13.36 3.91 -8.92
C ALA A 18 -12.35 3.76 -7.77
N LEU A 19 -12.42 2.65 -7.01
CA LEU A 19 -11.43 2.34 -5.99
C LEU A 19 -10.03 2.07 -6.58
N GLN A 20 -9.93 1.35 -7.69
CA GLN A 20 -8.67 1.09 -8.38
C GLN A 20 -8.06 2.37 -8.98
N GLN A 21 -8.88 3.29 -9.45
CA GLN A 21 -8.46 4.60 -9.97
C GLN A 21 -8.12 5.61 -8.86
N LYS A 22 -8.37 5.24 -7.60
CA LYS A 22 -8.18 6.07 -6.38
C LYS A 22 -9.12 7.29 -6.32
N ASP A 23 -10.23 7.25 -7.04
CA ASP A 23 -11.28 8.27 -6.95
C ASP A 23 -12.04 8.17 -5.63
N ILE A 24 -12.11 6.95 -5.09
CA ILE A 24 -12.66 6.63 -3.77
C ILE A 24 -11.68 5.77 -2.97
N TYR A 25 -11.77 5.80 -1.65
CA TYR A 25 -10.94 4.99 -0.76
C TYR A 25 -11.67 3.78 -0.17
N GLY A 26 -12.95 3.70 -0.35
CA GLY A 26 -13.78 2.57 0.07
C GLY A 26 -15.18 2.64 -0.50
N TYR A 27 -15.88 1.52 -0.51
CA TYR A 27 -17.29 1.44 -0.88
C TYR A 27 -18.05 0.44 -0.01
N LEU A 28 -19.32 0.73 0.22
CA LEU A 28 -20.22 -0.08 1.01
C LEU A 28 -21.23 -0.78 0.08
N VAL A 29 -21.32 -2.09 0.21
CA VAL A 29 -22.35 -2.89 -0.49
C VAL A 29 -23.50 -3.16 0.45
N ILE A 30 -24.66 -2.62 0.11
CA ILE A 30 -25.92 -2.86 0.81
C ILE A 30 -26.73 -3.86 -0.03
N PRO A 31 -26.90 -5.10 0.43
CA PRO A 31 -27.60 -6.10 -0.36
C PRO A 31 -29.11 -5.76 -0.51
N PRO A 32 -29.75 -6.25 -1.57
CA PRO A 32 -31.19 -6.03 -1.77
C PRO A 32 -31.98 -6.62 -0.60
N ARG A 33 -33.02 -5.90 -0.19
CA ARG A 33 -33.88 -6.25 0.97
C ARG A 33 -33.14 -6.32 2.30
N PHE A 34 -32.06 -5.53 2.46
CA PHE A 34 -31.28 -5.49 3.69
C PHE A 34 -32.16 -5.20 4.90
N GLU A 35 -32.99 -4.18 4.86
CA GLU A 35 -33.91 -3.81 5.94
C GLU A 35 -34.86 -4.96 6.32
N GLN A 36 -35.47 -5.61 5.32
CA GLN A 36 -36.38 -6.72 5.54
C GLN A 36 -35.67 -7.93 6.20
N LYS A 37 -34.46 -8.27 5.73
CA LYS A 37 -33.67 -9.36 6.30
C LYS A 37 -33.20 -9.06 7.72
N ALA A 38 -32.82 -7.82 7.98
CA ALA A 38 -32.38 -7.38 9.28
C ALA A 38 -33.53 -7.43 10.31
N VAL A 39 -34.73 -6.98 9.93
CA VAL A 39 -35.92 -7.02 10.80
C VAL A 39 -36.42 -8.46 11.03
N THR A 40 -36.30 -9.32 10.06
CA THR A 40 -36.75 -10.73 10.19
C THR A 40 -35.74 -11.66 10.85
N GLY A 41 -34.51 -11.15 11.19
CA GLY A 41 -33.46 -11.95 11.80
C GLY A 41 -32.90 -13.05 10.88
N THR A 42 -33.10 -12.94 9.56
CA THR A 42 -32.66 -13.95 8.58
C THR A 42 -31.20 -13.75 8.13
N GLY A 43 -30.43 -12.91 8.83
CA GLY A 43 -29.05 -12.58 8.52
C GLY A 43 -28.94 -11.53 7.41
N ALA A 44 -28.54 -10.33 7.78
CA ALA A 44 -28.23 -9.25 6.85
C ALA A 44 -26.74 -8.89 7.01
N THR A 45 -25.97 -8.99 5.94
CA THR A 45 -24.55 -8.68 5.95
C THR A 45 -24.31 -7.38 5.22
N LEU A 46 -23.70 -6.41 5.88
CA LEU A 46 -23.13 -5.22 5.26
C LEU A 46 -21.68 -5.51 4.90
N THR A 47 -21.33 -5.34 3.64
CA THR A 47 -19.96 -5.58 3.19
C THR A 47 -19.28 -4.26 2.87
N TYR A 48 -18.15 -4.01 3.52
CA TYR A 48 -17.35 -2.81 3.32
C TYR A 48 -15.99 -3.18 2.73
N TYR A 49 -15.71 -2.66 1.55
CA TYR A 49 -14.43 -2.78 0.87
C TYR A 49 -13.67 -1.47 1.00
N TYR A 50 -12.42 -1.52 1.41
CA TYR A 50 -11.60 -0.33 1.59
C TYR A 50 -10.14 -0.56 1.22
N HIS A 51 -9.46 0.53 0.88
CA HIS A 51 -8.08 0.51 0.45
C HIS A 51 -7.14 0.46 1.65
N TYR A 52 -6.47 -0.66 1.86
CA TYR A 52 -5.56 -0.86 3.00
C TYR A 52 -4.07 -0.88 2.60
N ALA A 53 -3.72 -0.42 1.39
CA ALA A 53 -2.32 -0.30 0.97
C ALA A 53 -1.57 0.80 1.76
N LEU A 54 -2.30 1.83 2.24
CA LEU A 54 -1.81 2.85 3.15
C LEU A 54 -2.38 2.57 4.54
N LEU A 55 -1.55 2.09 5.46
CA LEU A 55 -1.98 1.64 6.79
C LEU A 55 -2.77 2.71 7.56
N SER A 56 -2.29 3.97 7.55
CA SER A 56 -2.97 5.08 8.24
C SER A 56 -4.36 5.36 7.67
N VAL A 57 -4.49 5.41 6.35
CA VAL A 57 -5.78 5.65 5.68
C VAL A 57 -6.72 4.47 5.88
N GLY A 58 -6.22 3.23 5.76
CA GLY A 58 -7.00 2.02 5.95
C GLY A 58 -7.54 1.88 7.37
N SER A 59 -6.73 2.17 8.39
CA SER A 59 -7.15 2.11 9.79
C SER A 59 -8.17 3.20 10.14
N GLU A 60 -8.02 4.41 9.63
CA GLU A 60 -9.00 5.47 9.79
C GLU A 60 -10.34 5.13 9.12
N LEU A 61 -10.30 4.55 7.91
CA LEU A 61 -11.50 4.12 7.19
C LEU A 61 -12.23 3.00 7.93
N MET A 62 -11.49 2.02 8.47
CA MET A 62 -12.07 0.94 9.27
C MET A 62 -12.71 1.48 10.54
N ALA A 63 -11.99 2.30 11.32
CA ALA A 63 -12.52 2.90 12.53
C ALA A 63 -13.74 3.79 12.26
N ALA A 64 -13.70 4.53 11.16
CA ALA A 64 -14.83 5.38 10.76
C ALA A 64 -16.04 4.56 10.30
N PHE A 65 -15.83 3.42 9.63
CA PHE A 65 -16.92 2.48 9.29
C PHE A 65 -17.56 1.90 10.56
N GLU A 66 -16.77 1.37 11.48
CA GLU A 66 -17.26 0.78 12.72
C GLU A 66 -18.00 1.80 13.61
N ASN A 67 -17.45 3.00 13.74
CA ASN A 67 -18.01 4.02 14.66
C ASN A 67 -19.13 4.86 14.05
N THR A 68 -19.27 4.89 12.71
CA THR A 68 -20.23 5.79 12.06
C THR A 68 -21.22 5.06 11.17
N LEU A 69 -20.73 4.30 10.19
CA LEU A 69 -21.59 3.67 9.19
C LEU A 69 -22.37 2.48 9.74
N ALA A 70 -21.74 1.63 10.53
CA ALA A 70 -22.40 0.46 11.07
C ALA A 70 -23.57 0.84 12.02
N PRO A 71 -23.39 1.76 12.97
CA PRO A 71 -24.51 2.24 13.80
C PRO A 71 -25.63 2.93 13.02
N VAL A 72 -25.28 3.76 12.02
CA VAL A 72 -26.29 4.44 11.18
C VAL A 72 -27.09 3.44 10.35
N ALA A 73 -26.46 2.44 9.79
CA ALA A 73 -27.14 1.40 9.01
C ALA A 73 -28.05 0.53 9.87
N LEU A 74 -27.75 0.40 11.17
CA LEU A 74 -28.56 -0.35 12.13
C LEU A 74 -29.67 0.48 12.77
N SER A 75 -29.61 1.82 12.71
CA SER A 75 -30.57 2.71 13.38
C SER A 75 -32.04 2.49 13.01
N PRO A 76 -32.42 2.23 11.73
CA PRO A 76 -33.83 1.92 11.39
C PRO A 76 -34.33 0.65 12.06
N ILE A 77 -33.46 -0.34 12.22
CA ILE A 77 -33.78 -1.64 12.84
C ILE A 77 -34.02 -1.46 14.33
N VAL A 78 -33.16 -0.69 14.98
CA VAL A 78 -33.29 -0.34 16.40
C VAL A 78 -34.58 0.40 16.65
N MET A 79 -34.89 1.44 15.86
CA MET A 79 -36.11 2.22 15.98
C MET A 79 -37.38 1.36 15.80
N GLN A 80 -37.36 0.41 14.85
CA GLN A 80 -38.50 -0.48 14.63
C GLN A 80 -38.65 -1.49 15.76
N ALA A 81 -37.56 -2.02 16.30
CA ALA A 81 -37.62 -2.94 17.44
C ALA A 81 -38.14 -2.23 18.71
N GLU A 82 -37.71 -0.99 18.96
CA GLU A 82 -38.22 -0.15 20.04
C GLU A 82 -39.72 0.14 19.88
N ALA A 83 -40.20 0.42 18.66
CA ALA A 83 -41.60 0.62 18.36
C ALA A 83 -42.46 -0.64 18.61
N LEU A 84 -41.85 -1.83 18.54
CA LEU A 84 -42.48 -3.10 18.86
C LEU A 84 -42.38 -3.45 20.37
N GLY A 85 -41.84 -2.58 21.19
CA GLY A 85 -41.72 -2.75 22.64
C GLY A 85 -40.57 -3.69 23.07
N VAL A 86 -39.60 -3.91 22.20
CA VAL A 86 -38.42 -4.72 22.52
C VAL A 86 -37.45 -3.91 23.35
N SER A 87 -37.03 -4.42 24.51
CA SER A 87 -36.07 -3.70 25.38
C SER A 87 -34.66 -3.64 24.77
N GLY A 88 -33.87 -2.60 25.14
CA GLY A 88 -32.52 -2.39 24.60
C GLY A 88 -31.57 -3.57 24.73
N GLU A 89 -31.66 -4.38 25.81
CA GLU A 89 -30.87 -5.59 25.98
C GLU A 89 -31.29 -6.70 24.98
N GLN A 90 -32.58 -6.78 24.66
CA GLN A 90 -33.08 -7.72 23.66
C GLN A 90 -32.71 -7.27 22.24
N ILE A 91 -32.66 -5.95 21.99
CA ILE A 91 -32.25 -5.40 20.70
C ILE A 91 -30.82 -5.83 20.36
N GLN A 92 -29.90 -5.86 21.31
CA GLN A 92 -28.52 -6.35 21.08
C GLN A 92 -28.51 -7.82 20.59
N THR A 93 -29.43 -8.65 21.10
CA THR A 93 -29.55 -10.03 20.66
C THR A 93 -30.13 -10.13 19.24
N PHE A 94 -31.02 -9.22 18.85
CA PHE A 94 -31.57 -9.13 17.49
C PHE A 94 -30.58 -8.53 16.48
N LEU A 95 -29.63 -7.72 16.93
CA LEU A 95 -28.58 -7.14 16.08
C LEU A 95 -27.44 -8.15 15.78
N LEU A 96 -27.33 -9.24 16.55
CA LEU A 96 -26.36 -10.31 16.30
C LEU A 96 -26.41 -10.95 14.90
N PRO A 97 -27.58 -11.00 14.20
CA PRO A 97 -27.65 -11.50 12.83
C PRO A 97 -27.11 -10.52 11.77
N VAL A 98 -26.80 -9.27 12.13
CA VAL A 98 -26.23 -8.30 11.18
C VAL A 98 -24.72 -8.34 11.29
N GLU A 99 -24.08 -9.04 10.38
CA GLU A 99 -22.63 -9.12 10.30
C GLU A 99 -22.08 -7.97 9.46
N ALA A 100 -21.16 -7.22 10.03
CA ALA A 100 -20.32 -6.28 9.27
C ALA A 100 -19.11 -7.03 8.74
N SER A 101 -19.12 -7.36 7.46
CA SER A 101 -17.97 -7.98 6.82
C SER A 101 -17.05 -6.91 6.24
N THR A 102 -15.82 -6.82 6.75
CA THR A 102 -14.81 -5.89 6.27
C THR A 102 -13.79 -6.60 5.39
N HIS A 103 -13.56 -6.06 4.21
CA HIS A 103 -12.59 -6.60 3.26
C HIS A 103 -11.49 -5.58 2.96
N PRO A 104 -10.35 -5.65 3.66
CA PRO A 104 -9.18 -4.84 3.33
C PRO A 104 -8.60 -5.30 1.99
N LEU A 105 -8.51 -4.37 1.03
CA LEU A 105 -7.91 -4.65 -0.27
C LEU A 105 -6.43 -4.29 -0.27
N TYR A 106 -5.64 -5.08 -1.01
CA TYR A 106 -4.18 -4.94 -1.18
C TYR A 106 -3.30 -5.35 0.02
N ASN A 107 -3.86 -5.54 1.20
CA ASN A 107 -3.20 -6.12 2.36
C ASN A 107 -4.26 -6.80 3.25
N PRO A 108 -4.84 -7.92 2.80
CA PRO A 108 -5.98 -8.55 3.48
C PRO A 108 -5.66 -9.04 4.89
N ASP A 109 -4.41 -9.45 5.13
CA ASP A 109 -3.96 -9.94 6.45
C ASP A 109 -3.53 -8.80 7.38
N MET A 110 -3.64 -7.52 6.93
CA MET A 110 -3.16 -6.34 7.67
C MET A 110 -1.70 -6.48 8.12
N ASP A 111 -0.90 -7.19 7.33
CA ASP A 111 0.47 -7.51 7.68
C ASP A 111 1.36 -6.26 7.58
N TYR A 112 1.91 -5.89 8.72
CA TYR A 112 2.79 -4.74 8.86
C TYR A 112 4.11 -4.95 8.10
N SER A 113 4.54 -6.19 7.95
CA SER A 113 5.77 -6.53 7.23
C SER A 113 5.65 -6.21 5.74
N ILE A 114 4.50 -6.47 5.13
CA ILE A 114 4.20 -6.12 3.73
C ILE A 114 4.25 -4.61 3.52
N TYR A 115 3.71 -3.85 4.47
CA TYR A 115 3.66 -2.39 4.39
C TYR A 115 5.04 -1.74 4.53
N LEU A 116 5.89 -2.25 5.44
CA LEU A 116 7.17 -1.63 5.76
C LEU A 116 8.35 -2.18 4.95
N SER A 117 8.31 -3.43 4.52
CA SER A 117 9.46 -4.09 3.90
C SER A 117 9.98 -3.36 2.66
N GLN A 118 9.07 -2.92 1.79
CA GLN A 118 9.45 -2.24 0.55
C GLN A 118 10.11 -0.88 0.79
N PRO A 119 9.48 0.10 1.48
CA PRO A 119 10.11 1.40 1.67
C PRO A 119 11.38 1.32 2.50
N PHE A 120 11.41 0.46 3.53
CA PHE A 120 12.61 0.26 4.34
C PHE A 120 13.79 -0.29 3.53
N PHE A 121 13.53 -1.30 2.70
CA PHE A 121 14.55 -1.84 1.82
C PHE A 121 15.15 -0.75 0.92
N PHE A 122 14.33 0.01 0.21
CA PHE A 122 14.81 1.03 -0.70
C PHE A 122 15.53 2.19 0.00
N VAL A 123 15.09 2.59 1.19
CA VAL A 123 15.79 3.62 1.99
C VAL A 123 17.17 3.14 2.43
N LEU A 124 17.28 1.93 2.99
CA LEU A 124 18.56 1.37 3.39
C LEU A 124 19.47 1.14 2.19
N PHE A 125 18.92 0.68 1.09
CA PHE A 125 19.63 0.45 -0.15
C PHE A 125 20.20 1.77 -0.71
N GLN A 126 19.42 2.85 -0.69
CA GLN A 126 19.86 4.18 -1.07
C GLN A 126 21.04 4.66 -0.23
N ILE A 127 20.96 4.48 1.09
CA ILE A 127 22.05 4.86 1.99
C ILE A 127 23.34 4.10 1.64
N LEU A 128 23.26 2.80 1.38
CA LEU A 128 24.41 1.98 0.99
C LEU A 128 25.03 2.45 -0.33
N ILE A 129 24.18 2.75 -1.34
CA ILE A 129 24.65 3.27 -2.63
C ILE A 129 25.37 4.61 -2.43
N LEU A 130 24.79 5.55 -1.69
CA LEU A 130 25.39 6.86 -1.42
C LEU A 130 26.73 6.72 -0.69
N LEU A 131 26.78 5.93 0.38
CA LEU A 131 28.03 5.72 1.14
C LEU A 131 29.12 5.13 0.27
N THR A 132 28.78 4.13 -0.55
CA THR A 132 29.76 3.49 -1.44
C THR A 132 30.24 4.45 -2.53
N THR A 133 29.33 5.25 -3.10
CA THR A 133 29.65 6.25 -4.13
C THR A 133 30.58 7.33 -3.58
N VAL A 134 30.25 7.90 -2.43
CA VAL A 134 31.07 8.91 -1.76
C VAL A 134 32.44 8.35 -1.37
N TYR A 135 32.47 7.12 -0.85
CA TYR A 135 33.74 6.46 -0.49
C TYR A 135 34.59 6.18 -1.72
N SER A 136 34.02 5.69 -2.82
CA SER A 136 34.75 5.36 -4.04
C SER A 136 35.43 6.58 -4.65
N ILE A 137 34.70 7.68 -4.82
CA ILE A 137 35.25 8.92 -5.37
C ILE A 137 36.15 9.61 -4.34
N GLY A 138 35.75 9.64 -3.06
CA GLY A 138 36.52 10.29 -1.98
C GLY A 138 37.86 9.63 -1.70
N SER A 139 38.01 8.32 -1.94
CA SER A 139 39.27 7.60 -1.78
C SER A 139 40.31 8.07 -2.79
N GLU A 140 39.93 8.35 -4.03
CA GLU A 140 40.87 8.87 -5.05
C GLU A 140 41.42 10.25 -4.66
N LEU A 141 40.60 11.09 -4.06
CA LEU A 141 41.00 12.39 -3.55
C LEU A 141 41.87 12.25 -2.30
N LYS A 142 41.48 11.37 -1.36
CA LYS A 142 42.16 11.16 -0.09
C LYS A 142 43.58 10.60 -0.26
N PHE A 143 43.77 9.66 -1.17
CA PHE A 143 45.06 9.02 -1.41
C PHE A 143 45.93 9.73 -2.45
N GLY A 144 45.42 10.83 -3.04
CA GLY A 144 46.17 11.64 -4.02
C GLY A 144 46.28 10.98 -5.41
N SER A 145 45.48 9.91 -5.68
CA SER A 145 45.48 9.18 -6.95
C SER A 145 44.57 9.83 -8.02
N ALA A 146 43.92 10.94 -7.69
CA ALA A 146 42.98 11.63 -8.59
C ALA A 146 43.61 12.04 -9.93
N GLY A 147 44.91 12.41 -9.95
CA GLY A 147 45.65 12.74 -11.18
C GLY A 147 45.80 11.53 -12.10
N GLU A 148 46.26 10.39 -11.58
CA GLU A 148 46.45 9.16 -12.31
C GLU A 148 45.08 8.61 -12.83
N TRP A 149 44.08 8.68 -11.97
CA TRP A 149 42.71 8.31 -12.33
C TRP A 149 42.15 9.14 -13.50
N LEU A 150 42.36 10.45 -13.49
CA LEU A 150 41.96 11.35 -14.56
C LEU A 150 42.76 11.12 -15.87
N GLU A 151 44.07 10.84 -15.75
CA GLU A 151 44.93 10.54 -16.90
C GLU A 151 44.45 9.23 -17.59
N MET A 152 44.10 8.18 -16.85
CA MET A 152 43.52 6.95 -17.40
C MET A 152 42.25 7.20 -18.21
N ALA A 153 41.46 8.20 -17.81
CA ALA A 153 40.25 8.64 -18.51
C ALA A 153 40.56 9.70 -19.62
N ARG A 154 41.83 9.89 -20.02
CA ARG A 154 42.24 10.86 -21.02
C ARG A 154 41.83 12.31 -20.67
N GLY A 155 41.82 12.67 -19.41
CA GLY A 155 41.43 13.98 -18.92
C GLY A 155 39.93 14.25 -18.89
N ASN A 156 39.10 13.26 -19.20
CA ASN A 156 37.64 13.44 -19.17
C ASN A 156 37.05 12.96 -17.82
N ILE A 157 36.61 13.91 -17.01
CA ILE A 157 36.08 13.66 -15.67
C ILE A 157 34.82 12.76 -15.70
N LEU A 158 33.96 12.92 -16.68
CA LEU A 158 32.75 12.08 -16.79
C LEU A 158 33.10 10.62 -17.07
N THR A 159 34.11 10.39 -17.92
CA THR A 159 34.61 9.05 -18.22
C THR A 159 35.26 8.42 -16.99
N ALA A 160 36.03 9.22 -16.24
CA ALA A 160 36.69 8.80 -15.02
C ALA A 160 35.63 8.36 -13.96
N VAL A 161 34.68 9.23 -13.67
CA VAL A 161 33.61 8.97 -12.71
C VAL A 161 32.76 7.76 -13.15
N ALA A 162 32.33 7.72 -14.40
CA ALA A 162 31.55 6.61 -14.93
C ALA A 162 32.31 5.27 -14.84
N GLY A 163 33.60 5.27 -15.18
CA GLY A 163 34.47 4.08 -15.07
C GLY A 163 34.61 3.59 -13.63
N ASN A 164 34.76 4.49 -12.67
CA ASN A 164 34.88 4.16 -11.25
C ASN A 164 33.56 3.62 -10.67
N LEU A 165 32.42 4.20 -11.05
CA LEU A 165 31.11 3.83 -10.53
C LEU A 165 30.50 2.61 -11.22
N LEU A 166 30.88 2.31 -12.46
CA LEU A 166 30.31 1.21 -13.25
C LEU A 166 30.30 -0.16 -12.51
N PRO A 167 31.39 -0.60 -11.87
CA PRO A 167 31.40 -1.85 -11.12
C PRO A 167 30.36 -1.87 -10.00
N TYR A 168 30.24 -0.76 -9.26
CA TYR A 168 29.27 -0.62 -8.19
C TYR A 168 27.83 -0.59 -8.72
N THR A 169 27.61 0.08 -9.85
CA THR A 169 26.30 0.08 -10.54
C THR A 169 25.87 -1.35 -10.89
N LEU A 170 26.77 -2.16 -11.43
CA LEU A 170 26.49 -3.56 -11.76
C LEU A 170 26.18 -4.40 -10.52
N ILE A 171 26.99 -4.24 -9.46
CA ILE A 171 26.78 -4.97 -8.19
C ILE A 171 25.42 -4.58 -7.58
N PHE A 172 25.15 -3.29 -7.42
CA PHE A 172 23.87 -2.83 -6.84
C PHE A 172 22.68 -3.19 -7.72
N SER A 173 22.81 -3.15 -9.04
CA SER A 173 21.76 -3.61 -9.96
C SER A 173 21.45 -5.09 -9.76
N SER A 174 22.48 -5.92 -9.62
CA SER A 174 22.30 -7.34 -9.35
C SER A 174 21.63 -7.60 -8.01
N ILE A 175 22.03 -6.88 -6.96
CA ILE A 175 21.41 -6.96 -5.62
C ILE A 175 19.95 -6.48 -5.68
N GLY A 176 19.67 -5.36 -6.35
CA GLY A 176 18.32 -4.81 -6.47
C GLY A 176 17.37 -5.75 -7.23
N ILE A 177 17.84 -6.35 -8.34
CA ILE A 177 17.06 -7.33 -9.10
C ILE A 177 16.79 -8.59 -8.25
N LEU A 178 17.81 -9.07 -7.53
CA LEU A 178 17.65 -10.22 -6.63
C LEU A 178 16.66 -9.90 -5.50
N ALA A 179 16.74 -8.71 -4.92
CA ALA A 179 15.82 -8.27 -3.87
C ALA A 179 14.37 -8.20 -4.38
N ASN A 180 14.15 -7.63 -5.57
CA ASN A 180 12.82 -7.63 -6.19
C ASN A 180 12.30 -9.06 -6.41
N TYR A 181 13.16 -9.97 -6.87
CA TYR A 181 12.79 -11.37 -7.01
C TYR A 181 12.38 -12.00 -5.68
N VAL A 182 13.12 -11.75 -4.60
CA VAL A 182 12.82 -12.28 -3.26
C VAL A 182 11.53 -11.66 -2.69
N LEU A 183 11.35 -10.36 -2.82
CA LEU A 183 10.18 -9.65 -2.29
C LEU A 183 8.88 -10.12 -2.97
N PHE A 184 8.87 -10.18 -4.29
CA PHE A 184 7.66 -10.49 -5.06
C PHE A 184 7.48 -11.98 -5.39
N GLY A 185 8.51 -12.79 -5.21
CA GLY A 185 8.46 -14.25 -5.37
C GLY A 185 8.25 -14.96 -4.02
N PRO A 186 9.30 -15.39 -3.32
CA PRO A 186 9.17 -16.18 -2.08
C PRO A 186 8.40 -15.49 -0.95
N LEU A 187 8.51 -14.17 -0.80
CA LEU A 187 7.79 -13.43 0.24
C LEU A 187 6.35 -13.08 -0.15
N HIS A 188 5.93 -13.40 -1.38
CA HIS A 188 4.55 -13.22 -1.88
C HIS A 188 3.96 -11.82 -1.63
N ILE A 189 4.81 -10.76 -1.61
CA ILE A 189 4.32 -9.39 -1.49
C ILE A 189 3.44 -9.06 -2.71
N PRO A 190 2.21 -8.58 -2.51
CA PRO A 190 1.29 -8.30 -3.61
C PRO A 190 1.88 -7.28 -4.58
N PHE A 191 1.99 -7.64 -5.84
CA PHE A 191 2.51 -6.78 -6.90
C PHE A 191 1.67 -6.93 -8.17
N ALA A 192 1.00 -5.85 -8.58
CA ALA A 192 0.13 -5.82 -9.75
C ALA A 192 0.84 -5.29 -11.02
N GLY A 193 2.14 -5.01 -10.96
CA GLY A 193 2.92 -4.42 -12.04
C GLY A 193 3.73 -5.41 -12.85
N SER A 194 4.52 -4.88 -13.81
CA SER A 194 5.49 -5.65 -14.57
C SER A 194 6.83 -5.69 -13.84
N LEU A 195 7.34 -6.89 -13.54
CA LEU A 195 8.66 -7.08 -12.92
C LEU A 195 9.80 -6.50 -13.76
N TRP A 196 9.67 -6.52 -15.09
CA TRP A 196 10.66 -5.89 -15.99
C TRP A 196 10.72 -4.38 -15.79
N LEU A 197 9.56 -3.73 -15.72
CA LEU A 197 9.48 -2.30 -15.47
C LEU A 197 10.02 -1.96 -14.08
N MET A 198 9.70 -2.75 -13.07
CA MET A 198 10.21 -2.58 -11.71
C MET A 198 11.74 -2.68 -11.67
N ASN A 199 12.33 -3.67 -12.33
CA ASN A 199 13.78 -3.82 -12.41
C ASN A 199 14.43 -2.67 -13.18
N ALA A 200 13.83 -2.19 -14.27
CA ALA A 200 14.31 -1.03 -15.01
C ALA A 200 14.31 0.24 -14.13
N VAL A 201 13.24 0.47 -13.37
CA VAL A 201 13.13 1.58 -12.41
C VAL A 201 14.17 1.43 -11.29
N THR A 202 14.42 0.22 -10.80
CA THR A 202 15.45 -0.03 -9.78
C THR A 202 16.84 0.34 -10.31
N VAL A 203 17.18 -0.03 -11.54
CA VAL A 203 18.48 0.36 -12.15
C VAL A 203 18.58 1.88 -12.33
N LEU A 204 17.52 2.52 -12.81
CA LEU A 204 17.47 3.98 -12.94
C LEU A 204 17.61 4.69 -11.58
N PHE A 205 16.97 4.16 -10.55
CA PHE A 205 17.10 4.64 -9.17
C PHE A 205 18.55 4.57 -8.66
N ILE A 206 19.26 3.47 -8.94
CA ILE A 206 20.66 3.29 -8.57
C ILE A 206 21.52 4.33 -9.27
N ILE A 207 21.36 4.50 -10.59
CA ILE A 207 22.13 5.48 -11.38
C ILE A 207 21.83 6.92 -10.90
N ALA A 208 20.56 7.25 -10.67
CA ALA A 208 20.17 8.56 -10.16
C ALA A 208 20.75 8.84 -8.77
N THR A 209 20.77 7.82 -7.88
CA THR A 209 21.35 7.93 -6.54
C THR A 209 22.86 8.12 -6.58
N GLN A 210 23.55 7.48 -7.52
CA GLN A 210 24.98 7.65 -7.71
C GLN A 210 25.36 9.00 -8.34
N ALA A 211 24.42 9.65 -9.01
CA ALA A 211 24.62 10.96 -9.63
C ALA A 211 24.38 12.15 -8.68
N LEU A 212 23.85 11.90 -7.47
CA LEU A 212 23.67 12.90 -6.41
C LEU A 212 25.00 13.18 -5.68
#